data_330164de3aafa5f6a35e57d6efff6c92
#
_entry.id   330164de3aafa5f6a35e57d6efff6c92
#
_cell.length_a   1.000
_cell.length_b   1.000
_cell.length_c   1.000
_cell.angle_alpha   90.00
_cell.angle_beta   90.00
_cell.angle_gamma   90.00
#
_symmetry.space_group_name_H-M   'P 1'
#
loop_
_entity.id
_entity.type
_entity.pdbx_description
1 polymer ?
#
loop_
_entity_poly.entity_id
_entity_poly.type
_entity_poly.pdbx_seq_one_letter_code
_entity_poly.pdbx_strand_id
1 'polypeptide(L)'
;MRAEHHMLIAFTLAVIIIGFGVLLSPPFKDFRKAVGLPEELPGSRYSNGGAEIINPDPDMAEFYLTRVAHYYHAVFIILMYGTVALIVRQYRLNTDALNLMLIGALMVAIGAITYSYIDHTFFWHGLFIAGLAVAFSASLLVLFELLRREKSLLDWAIIIAGILLLGGALIGGWVGSSFIDHTTAESFLEAKIQSRFNPDLAEENEVWRAMTGHLHAMIALSLALVFLVSVKILELKPGKWTKISVYAVIFGETVMALASYSVWFFGKIAHLIITPAALALIFGTLMLSFRTANYEIKSPKGVLNWGLKLGNLWIWAFVAAPGAIVAISLRKPRFFNPEFRAEVWDWAELAYNIGHWHILLVFWGAVLLLAYLTLTESKIASIAGWITMAGLLLATSTVNLYMLANPAQPYTPNPYNNFWLQYFVEPGLGLMSIGVILSYYIFTSMLRREFKIKKH
;
A
#
# COMPACT_ATOMS: atom_id res chain seq x y z
N MET A 1 -13.72 -11.62 20.06
CA MET A 1 -13.09 -12.64 19.17
C MET A 1 -11.61 -12.70 19.48
N ARG A 2 -10.88 -13.80 19.12
CA ARG A 2 -9.41 -13.83 19.24
C ARG A 2 -8.76 -13.12 18.05
N ALA A 3 -7.50 -12.69 18.20
CA ALA A 3 -6.76 -11.99 17.13
C ALA A 3 -6.68 -12.81 15.82
N GLU A 4 -6.56 -14.12 15.91
CA GLU A 4 -6.53 -15.03 14.74
C GLU A 4 -7.82 -14.99 13.89
N HIS A 5 -8.98 -14.82 14.55
CA HIS A 5 -10.24 -14.64 13.81
C HIS A 5 -10.27 -13.31 13.07
N HIS A 6 -9.79 -12.24 13.72
CA HIS A 6 -9.67 -10.92 13.07
C HIS A 6 -8.70 -10.97 11.88
N MET A 7 -7.59 -11.71 12.00
CA MET A 7 -6.64 -11.91 10.90
C MET A 7 -7.30 -12.61 9.71
N LEU A 8 -8.10 -13.67 9.95
CA LEU A 8 -8.84 -14.33 8.87
C LEU A 8 -9.89 -13.41 8.24
N ILE A 9 -10.63 -12.65 9.04
CA ILE A 9 -11.61 -11.69 8.53
C ILE A 9 -10.92 -10.63 7.66
N ALA A 10 -9.80 -10.05 8.14
CA ALA A 10 -9.03 -9.09 7.38
C ALA A 10 -8.54 -9.67 6.04
N PHE A 11 -8.05 -10.90 6.07
CA PHE A 11 -7.64 -11.60 4.86
C PHE A 11 -8.82 -11.85 3.89
N THR A 12 -9.98 -12.27 4.41
CA THR A 12 -11.19 -12.47 3.60
C THR A 12 -11.66 -11.15 2.96
N LEU A 13 -11.68 -10.07 3.73
CA LEU A 13 -12.04 -8.76 3.22
C LEU A 13 -11.04 -8.26 2.17
N ALA A 14 -9.74 -8.50 2.38
CA ALA A 14 -8.71 -8.15 1.39
C ALA A 14 -8.92 -8.90 0.07
N VAL A 15 -9.22 -10.20 0.12
CA VAL A 15 -9.51 -11.00 -1.09
C VAL A 15 -10.76 -10.47 -1.82
N ILE A 16 -11.82 -10.12 -1.09
CA ILE A 16 -13.05 -9.56 -1.67
C ILE A 16 -12.77 -8.22 -2.34
N ILE A 17 -12.13 -7.29 -1.65
CA ILE A 17 -11.86 -5.93 -2.16
C ILE A 17 -10.88 -5.97 -3.35
N ILE A 18 -9.81 -6.74 -3.26
CA ILE A 18 -8.85 -6.88 -4.35
C ILE A 18 -9.51 -7.59 -5.54
N GLY A 19 -10.29 -8.64 -5.27
CA GLY A 19 -11.07 -9.33 -6.30
C GLY A 19 -12.07 -8.40 -7.01
N PHE A 20 -12.73 -7.52 -6.26
CA PHE A 20 -13.57 -6.47 -6.84
C PHE A 20 -12.77 -5.56 -7.76
N GLY A 21 -11.61 -5.06 -7.34
CA GLY A 21 -10.73 -4.24 -8.17
C GLY A 21 -10.24 -4.96 -9.44
N VAL A 22 -9.92 -6.26 -9.32
CA VAL A 22 -9.57 -7.09 -10.49
C VAL A 22 -10.74 -7.17 -11.47
N LEU A 23 -11.97 -7.42 -10.98
CA LEU A 23 -13.18 -7.45 -11.83
C LEU A 23 -13.46 -6.11 -12.53
N LEU A 24 -13.06 -5.00 -11.93
CA LEU A 24 -13.17 -3.68 -12.52
C LEU A 24 -12.09 -3.38 -13.57
N SER A 25 -11.04 -4.18 -13.64
CA SER A 25 -9.92 -3.95 -14.56
C SER A 25 -10.29 -4.25 -16.02
N PRO A 26 -9.60 -3.63 -17.02
CA PRO A 26 -9.89 -3.78 -18.44
C PRO A 26 -9.97 -5.23 -18.97
N PRO A 27 -9.09 -6.18 -18.55
CA PRO A 27 -9.14 -7.56 -19.01
C PRO A 27 -10.47 -8.28 -18.76
N PHE A 28 -11.26 -7.81 -17.79
CA PHE A 28 -12.55 -8.41 -17.42
C PHE A 28 -13.76 -7.72 -18.07
N LYS A 29 -13.55 -6.89 -19.09
CA LYS A 29 -14.61 -6.17 -19.81
C LYS A 29 -15.71 -7.12 -20.32
N ASP A 30 -15.33 -8.17 -21.03
CA ASP A 30 -16.30 -9.12 -21.62
C ASP A 30 -17.03 -9.92 -20.53
N PHE A 31 -16.37 -10.26 -19.46
CA PHE A 31 -16.99 -10.90 -18.30
C PHE A 31 -18.03 -9.98 -17.67
N ARG A 32 -17.71 -8.71 -17.45
CA ARG A 32 -18.66 -7.73 -16.89
C ARG A 32 -19.92 -7.63 -17.76
N LYS A 33 -19.75 -7.54 -19.08
CA LYS A 33 -20.87 -7.52 -20.02
C LYS A 33 -21.74 -8.78 -19.92
N ALA A 34 -21.10 -9.96 -19.84
CA ALA A 34 -21.81 -11.21 -19.73
C ALA A 34 -22.67 -11.34 -18.45
N VAL A 35 -22.27 -10.67 -17.36
CA VAL A 35 -23.01 -10.67 -16.08
C VAL A 35 -23.88 -9.42 -15.87
N GLY A 36 -24.07 -8.60 -16.92
CA GLY A 36 -24.94 -7.41 -16.85
C GLY A 36 -24.31 -6.20 -16.15
N LEU A 37 -23.00 -6.21 -15.92
CA LEU A 37 -22.26 -5.04 -15.42
C LEU A 37 -21.83 -4.13 -16.57
N PRO A 38 -21.58 -2.83 -16.32
CA PRO A 38 -21.12 -1.90 -17.33
C PRO A 38 -19.88 -2.39 -18.07
N GLU A 39 -19.90 -2.34 -19.37
CA GLU A 39 -18.78 -2.71 -20.22
C GLU A 39 -17.59 -1.78 -20.01
N GLU A 40 -17.86 -0.49 -19.95
CA GLU A 40 -16.91 0.54 -19.60
C GLU A 40 -17.23 1.10 -18.23
N LEU A 41 -16.23 1.06 -17.35
CA LEU A 41 -16.35 1.75 -16.09
C LEU A 41 -16.14 3.24 -16.34
N PRO A 42 -16.96 4.11 -15.76
CA PRO A 42 -16.67 5.53 -15.79
C PRO A 42 -15.25 5.76 -15.26
N GLY A 43 -14.44 6.48 -16.05
CA GLY A 43 -13.03 6.68 -15.77
C GLY A 43 -12.05 5.70 -16.44
N SER A 44 -12.48 4.58 -17.01
CA SER A 44 -11.60 3.71 -17.80
C SER A 44 -10.98 4.42 -18.99
N ARG A 45 -11.69 5.38 -19.58
CA ARG A 45 -11.21 6.25 -20.66
C ARG A 45 -10.01 7.09 -20.25
N TYR A 46 -9.90 7.49 -18.99
CA TYR A 46 -8.80 8.28 -18.47
C TYR A 46 -7.56 7.44 -18.13
N SER A 47 -7.73 6.15 -17.86
CA SER A 47 -6.61 5.25 -17.64
C SER A 47 -5.84 4.89 -18.92
N ASN A 48 -6.48 5.01 -20.07
CA ASN A 48 -5.92 4.59 -21.35
C ASN A 48 -5.06 5.66 -22.06
N GLY A 49 -4.77 6.79 -21.41
CA GLY A 49 -3.86 7.81 -21.97
C GLY A 49 -4.33 8.46 -23.28
N GLY A 50 -5.62 8.33 -23.65
CA GLY A 50 -6.16 8.81 -24.91
C GLY A 50 -6.36 10.32 -24.96
N ALA A 51 -6.60 10.83 -26.16
CA ALA A 51 -6.87 12.23 -26.47
C ALA A 51 -8.08 12.82 -25.70
N GLU A 52 -8.92 11.98 -25.11
CA GLU A 52 -10.05 12.36 -24.28
C GLU A 52 -9.68 13.03 -22.96
N ILE A 53 -8.39 12.93 -22.56
CA ILE A 53 -7.87 13.65 -21.39
C ILE A 53 -7.59 15.11 -21.71
N ILE A 54 -7.52 15.47 -22.98
CA ILE A 54 -7.22 16.84 -23.43
C ILE A 54 -8.38 17.78 -23.13
N ASN A 55 -9.61 17.26 -23.04
CA ASN A 55 -10.78 18.06 -22.69
C ASN A 55 -11.77 17.19 -21.87
N PRO A 56 -11.42 16.79 -20.64
CA PRO A 56 -12.30 15.98 -19.81
C PRO A 56 -13.51 16.82 -19.41
N ASP A 57 -14.69 16.21 -19.45
CA ASP A 57 -15.82 16.71 -18.72
C ASP A 57 -15.42 16.81 -17.22
N PRO A 58 -15.45 18.00 -16.60
CA PRO A 58 -15.05 18.20 -15.22
C PRO A 58 -15.76 17.24 -14.25
N ASP A 59 -17.04 16.99 -14.43
CA ASP A 59 -17.84 16.11 -13.60
C ASP A 59 -17.34 14.66 -13.68
N MET A 60 -16.96 14.22 -14.87
CA MET A 60 -16.41 12.87 -15.09
C MET A 60 -15.02 12.70 -14.49
N ALA A 61 -14.19 13.73 -14.54
CA ALA A 61 -12.86 13.69 -13.97
C ALA A 61 -12.91 13.69 -12.43
N GLU A 62 -13.78 14.48 -11.81
CA GLU A 62 -14.05 14.48 -10.38
C GLU A 62 -14.52 13.09 -9.92
N PHE A 63 -15.49 12.53 -10.62
CA PHE A 63 -16.00 11.20 -10.33
C PHE A 63 -14.94 10.10 -10.42
N TYR A 64 -14.04 10.17 -11.39
CA TYR A 64 -12.94 9.22 -11.51
C TYR A 64 -11.95 9.32 -10.37
N LEU A 65 -11.52 10.53 -10.00
CA LEU A 65 -10.61 10.74 -8.89
C LEU A 65 -11.21 10.27 -7.57
N THR A 66 -12.46 10.59 -7.35
CA THR A 66 -13.21 10.16 -6.17
C THR A 66 -13.27 8.64 -6.08
N ARG A 67 -13.53 7.94 -7.19
CA ARG A 67 -13.55 6.48 -7.24
C ARG A 67 -12.22 5.85 -6.88
N VAL A 68 -11.17 6.29 -7.56
CA VAL A 68 -9.83 5.75 -7.32
C VAL A 68 -9.41 6.00 -5.87
N ALA A 69 -9.58 7.22 -5.37
CA ALA A 69 -9.21 7.57 -4.01
C ALA A 69 -9.97 6.72 -2.98
N HIS A 70 -11.28 6.59 -3.10
CA HIS A 70 -12.11 5.81 -2.18
C HIS A 70 -11.79 4.31 -2.24
N TYR A 71 -11.57 3.76 -3.43
CA TYR A 71 -11.17 2.36 -3.57
C TYR A 71 -9.83 2.10 -2.87
N TYR A 72 -8.84 2.97 -3.06
CA TYR A 72 -7.55 2.83 -2.38
C TYR A 72 -7.67 2.93 -0.86
N HIS A 73 -8.52 3.82 -0.35
CA HIS A 73 -8.79 3.89 1.09
C HIS A 73 -9.44 2.61 1.62
N ALA A 74 -10.37 1.99 0.87
CA ALA A 74 -10.96 0.71 1.25
C ALA A 74 -9.91 -0.41 1.31
N VAL A 75 -9.03 -0.51 0.33
CA VAL A 75 -7.91 -1.47 0.35
C VAL A 75 -6.98 -1.19 1.52
N PHE A 76 -6.57 0.06 1.68
CA PHE A 76 -5.64 0.50 2.72
C PHE A 76 -6.15 0.15 4.13
N ILE A 77 -7.39 0.48 4.44
CA ILE A 77 -7.94 0.26 5.78
C ILE A 77 -8.08 -1.23 6.11
N ILE A 78 -8.36 -2.08 5.12
CA ILE A 78 -8.44 -3.53 5.31
C ILE A 78 -7.05 -4.10 5.55
N LEU A 79 -6.03 -3.70 4.80
CA LEU A 79 -4.65 -4.11 5.04
C LEU A 79 -4.13 -3.59 6.38
N MET A 80 -4.52 -2.38 6.77
CA MET A 80 -4.21 -1.82 8.09
C MET A 80 -4.90 -2.61 9.20
N TYR A 81 -6.18 -2.96 9.05
CA TYR A 81 -6.87 -3.83 10.00
C TYR A 81 -6.14 -5.17 10.19
N GLY A 82 -5.68 -5.79 9.11
CA GLY A 82 -4.86 -6.99 9.17
C GLY A 82 -3.51 -6.77 9.89
N THR A 83 -2.87 -5.64 9.64
CA THR A 83 -1.59 -5.27 10.30
C THR A 83 -1.80 -5.03 11.79
N VAL A 84 -2.85 -4.33 12.18
CA VAL A 84 -3.22 -4.11 13.59
C VAL A 84 -3.57 -5.43 14.28
N ALA A 85 -4.30 -6.34 13.62
CA ALA A 85 -4.58 -7.67 14.15
C ALA A 85 -3.29 -8.49 14.39
N LEU A 86 -2.31 -8.38 13.49
CA LEU A 86 -1.00 -9.00 13.66
C LEU A 86 -0.24 -8.41 14.86
N ILE A 87 -0.27 -7.08 15.04
CA ILE A 87 0.32 -6.38 16.19
C ILE A 87 -0.34 -6.88 17.49
N VAL A 88 -1.66 -6.86 17.57
CA VAL A 88 -2.42 -7.31 18.76
C VAL A 88 -2.06 -8.76 19.09
N ARG A 89 -1.93 -9.63 18.08
CA ARG A 89 -1.50 -11.02 18.25
C ARG A 89 -0.06 -11.13 18.78
N GLN A 90 0.85 -10.39 18.16
CA GLN A 90 2.29 -10.45 18.49
C GLN A 90 2.59 -9.94 19.89
N TYR A 91 1.88 -8.90 20.33
CA TYR A 91 2.05 -8.30 21.65
C TYR A 91 1.06 -8.84 22.71
N ARG A 92 0.17 -9.75 22.32
CA ARG A 92 -0.89 -10.30 23.20
C ARG A 92 -1.71 -9.20 23.86
N LEU A 93 -2.15 -8.23 23.06
CA LEU A 93 -2.99 -7.12 23.52
C LEU A 93 -4.46 -7.54 23.63
N ASN A 94 -5.29 -6.68 24.26
CA ASN A 94 -6.72 -6.87 24.28
C ASN A 94 -7.31 -6.79 22.84
N THR A 95 -8.24 -7.67 22.53
CA THR A 95 -8.87 -7.77 21.22
C THR A 95 -10.08 -6.85 21.04
N ASP A 96 -10.50 -6.10 22.05
CA ASP A 96 -11.69 -5.23 21.95
C ASP A 96 -11.47 -4.12 20.92
N ALA A 97 -10.27 -3.55 20.85
CA ALA A 97 -9.91 -2.58 19.82
C ALA A 97 -10.03 -3.16 18.40
N LEU A 98 -9.81 -4.47 18.21
CA LEU A 98 -9.99 -5.13 16.92
C LEU A 98 -11.45 -5.24 16.51
N ASN A 99 -12.39 -5.40 17.45
CA ASN A 99 -13.82 -5.36 17.14
C ASN A 99 -14.21 -3.98 16.61
N LEU A 100 -13.71 -2.92 17.23
CA LEU A 100 -13.94 -1.55 16.79
C LEU A 100 -13.29 -1.30 15.42
N MET A 101 -12.05 -1.77 15.23
CA MET A 101 -11.35 -1.67 13.96
C MET A 101 -12.08 -2.39 12.82
N LEU A 102 -12.65 -3.58 13.10
CA LEU A 102 -13.48 -4.30 12.13
C LEU A 102 -14.71 -3.50 11.71
N ILE A 103 -15.42 -2.91 12.68
CA ILE A 103 -16.57 -2.05 12.38
C ILE A 103 -16.15 -0.89 11.49
N GLY A 104 -15.08 -0.19 11.87
CA GLY A 104 -14.54 0.91 11.08
C GLY A 104 -14.14 0.47 9.66
N ALA A 105 -13.42 -0.65 9.52
CA ALA A 105 -13.01 -1.18 8.22
C ALA A 105 -14.19 -1.57 7.32
N LEU A 106 -15.26 -2.14 7.88
CA LEU A 106 -16.48 -2.46 7.14
C LEU A 106 -17.22 -1.18 6.72
N MET A 107 -17.35 -0.20 7.60
CA MET A 107 -17.97 1.09 7.28
C MET A 107 -17.21 1.80 6.15
N VAL A 108 -15.87 1.81 6.21
CA VAL A 108 -15.03 2.38 5.15
C VAL A 108 -15.22 1.63 3.84
N ALA A 109 -15.12 0.29 3.85
CA ALA A 109 -15.21 -0.50 2.63
C ALA A 109 -16.60 -0.37 1.97
N ILE A 110 -17.67 -0.52 2.74
CA ILE A 110 -19.04 -0.39 2.23
C ILE A 110 -19.32 1.05 1.78
N GLY A 111 -19.01 2.04 2.62
CA GLY A 111 -19.24 3.45 2.30
C GLY A 111 -18.46 3.88 1.05
N ALA A 112 -17.16 3.58 0.98
CA ALA A 112 -16.30 3.95 -0.13
C ALA A 112 -16.75 3.30 -1.46
N ILE A 113 -17.03 2.00 -1.44
CA ILE A 113 -17.43 1.27 -2.65
C ILE A 113 -18.83 1.68 -3.11
N THR A 114 -19.77 1.78 -2.19
CA THR A 114 -21.14 2.17 -2.56
C THR A 114 -21.16 3.60 -3.08
N TYR A 115 -20.52 4.54 -2.40
CA TYR A 115 -20.43 5.92 -2.84
C TYR A 115 -19.80 6.04 -4.24
N SER A 116 -18.74 5.32 -4.50
CA SER A 116 -17.97 5.47 -5.74
C SER A 116 -18.56 4.72 -6.94
N TYR A 117 -19.29 3.62 -6.73
CA TYR A 117 -19.65 2.72 -7.83
C TYR A 117 -21.15 2.43 -7.94
N ILE A 118 -21.95 2.72 -6.90
CA ILE A 118 -23.37 2.34 -6.85
C ILE A 118 -24.28 3.56 -6.70
N ASP A 119 -24.08 4.33 -5.64
CA ASP A 119 -24.96 5.42 -5.24
C ASP A 119 -24.16 6.59 -4.66
N HIS A 120 -24.00 7.66 -5.44
CA HIS A 120 -23.17 8.83 -5.12
C HIS A 120 -23.92 9.80 -4.19
N THR A 121 -24.41 9.29 -3.03
CA THR A 121 -25.11 10.10 -2.04
C THR A 121 -24.22 10.43 -0.84
N PHE A 122 -24.49 11.56 -0.22
CA PHE A 122 -23.79 12.01 0.98
C PHE A 122 -23.86 11.00 2.14
N PHE A 123 -24.89 10.18 2.21
CA PHE A 123 -25.02 9.14 3.22
C PHE A 123 -23.86 8.14 3.18
N TRP A 124 -23.51 7.63 2.00
CA TRP A 124 -22.42 6.66 1.83
C TRP A 124 -21.05 7.28 2.06
N HIS A 125 -20.87 8.54 1.64
CA HIS A 125 -19.65 9.28 1.95
C HIS A 125 -19.53 9.55 3.46
N GLY A 126 -20.61 9.91 4.12
CA GLY A 126 -20.65 10.06 5.58
C GLY A 126 -20.32 8.77 6.32
N LEU A 127 -20.83 7.63 5.84
CA LEU A 127 -20.48 6.30 6.37
C LEU A 127 -18.99 6.00 6.22
N PHE A 128 -18.41 6.32 5.06
CA PHE A 128 -16.97 6.19 4.82
C PHE A 128 -16.15 7.01 5.82
N ILE A 129 -16.46 8.30 5.99
CA ILE A 129 -15.76 9.19 6.92
C ILE A 129 -15.92 8.73 8.38
N ALA A 130 -17.14 8.36 8.79
CA ALA A 130 -17.39 7.82 10.13
C ALA A 130 -16.58 6.53 10.36
N GLY A 131 -16.47 5.66 9.36
CA GLY A 131 -15.68 4.45 9.42
C GLY A 131 -14.20 4.74 9.61
N LEU A 132 -13.65 5.75 8.93
CA LEU A 132 -12.26 6.20 9.14
C LEU A 132 -12.03 6.70 10.56
N ALA A 133 -12.96 7.47 11.13
CA ALA A 133 -12.88 7.96 12.50
C ALA A 133 -12.93 6.81 13.54
N VAL A 134 -13.77 5.80 13.31
CA VAL A 134 -13.84 4.60 14.14
C VAL A 134 -12.54 3.80 14.07
N ALA A 135 -12.02 3.57 12.89
CA ALA A 135 -10.74 2.86 12.70
C ALA A 135 -9.55 3.61 13.30
N PHE A 136 -9.53 4.94 13.17
CA PHE A 136 -8.55 5.82 13.82
C PHE A 136 -8.60 5.65 15.36
N SER A 137 -9.79 5.72 15.95
CA SER A 137 -9.98 5.53 17.39
C SER A 137 -9.54 4.15 17.87
N ALA A 138 -9.82 3.10 17.10
CA ALA A 138 -9.37 1.75 17.39
C ALA A 138 -7.83 1.65 17.36
N SER A 139 -7.19 2.29 16.40
CA SER A 139 -5.72 2.33 16.29
C SER A 139 -5.08 3.07 17.45
N LEU A 140 -5.69 4.17 17.91
CA LEU A 140 -5.27 4.87 19.13
C LEU A 140 -5.32 3.97 20.37
N LEU A 141 -6.38 3.18 20.55
CA LEU A 141 -6.50 2.27 21.68
C LEU A 141 -5.37 1.22 21.68
N VAL A 142 -5.06 0.64 20.52
CA VAL A 142 -3.93 -0.29 20.38
C VAL A 142 -2.61 0.40 20.69
N LEU A 143 -2.41 1.60 20.22
CA LEU A 143 -1.20 2.38 20.48
C LEU A 143 -1.03 2.69 21.97
N PHE A 144 -2.09 3.12 22.65
CA PHE A 144 -2.07 3.36 24.10
C PHE A 144 -1.76 2.09 24.89
N GLU A 145 -2.27 0.94 24.47
CA GLU A 145 -1.96 -0.32 25.13
C GLU A 145 -0.50 -0.72 24.89
N LEU A 146 0.05 -0.53 23.69
CA LEU A 146 1.47 -0.73 23.40
C LEU A 146 2.36 0.19 24.25
N LEU A 147 1.97 1.44 24.42
CA LEU A 147 2.72 2.41 25.25
C LEU A 147 2.80 2.03 26.74
N ARG A 148 1.93 1.17 27.23
CA ARG A 148 1.93 0.67 28.62
C ARG A 148 2.83 -0.56 28.84
N ARG A 149 3.34 -1.18 27.77
CA ARG A 149 4.20 -2.37 27.85
C ARG A 149 5.67 -2.00 28.00
N GLU A 150 6.48 -2.93 28.47
CA GLU A 150 7.93 -2.83 28.35
C GLU A 150 8.35 -2.83 26.88
N LYS A 151 9.30 -1.98 26.55
CA LYS A 151 9.65 -1.69 25.15
C LYS A 151 11.12 -1.92 24.87
N SER A 152 11.39 -2.72 23.86
CA SER A 152 12.68 -2.73 23.18
C SER A 152 12.81 -1.53 22.23
N LEU A 153 14.00 -1.28 21.73
CA LEU A 153 14.23 -0.25 20.71
C LEU A 153 13.40 -0.49 19.43
N LEU A 154 13.20 -1.77 19.04
CA LEU A 154 12.33 -2.12 17.90
C LEU A 154 10.86 -1.79 18.17
N ASP A 155 10.39 -1.95 19.40
CA ASP A 155 9.02 -1.60 19.78
C ASP A 155 8.79 -0.09 19.69
N TRP A 156 9.81 0.71 20.01
CA TRP A 156 9.74 2.14 19.79
C TRP A 156 9.63 2.51 18.31
N ALA A 157 10.34 1.84 17.40
CA ALA A 157 10.16 2.06 15.97
C ALA A 157 8.72 1.76 15.54
N ILE A 158 8.13 0.63 15.98
CA ILE A 158 6.73 0.28 15.69
C ILE A 158 5.76 1.34 16.22
N ILE A 159 5.97 1.83 17.42
CA ILE A 159 5.13 2.86 18.05
C ILE A 159 5.23 4.18 17.28
N ILE A 160 6.44 4.60 16.92
CA ILE A 160 6.68 5.84 16.17
C ILE A 160 6.02 5.76 14.79
N ALA A 161 6.19 4.65 14.07
CA ALA A 161 5.48 4.43 12.80
C ALA A 161 3.96 4.55 12.96
N GLY A 162 3.40 3.96 14.03
CA GLY A 162 1.98 4.07 14.35
C GLY A 162 1.52 5.51 14.64
N ILE A 163 2.29 6.28 15.43
CA ILE A 163 2.00 7.70 15.71
C ILE A 163 2.01 8.52 14.43
N LEU A 164 3.02 8.32 13.59
CA LEU A 164 3.17 9.05 12.33
C LEU A 164 2.05 8.69 11.35
N LEU A 165 1.61 7.43 11.29
CA LEU A 165 0.46 7.01 10.49
C LEU A 165 -0.84 7.68 10.94
N LEU A 166 -1.06 7.79 12.25
CA LEU A 166 -2.22 8.51 12.79
C LEU A 166 -2.14 10.00 12.45
N GLY A 167 -0.95 10.60 12.53
CA GLY A 167 -0.73 11.97 12.04
C GLY A 167 -1.07 12.13 10.55
N GLY A 168 -0.65 11.17 9.73
CA GLY A 168 -0.98 11.13 8.31
C GLY A 168 -2.47 10.99 8.04
N ALA A 169 -3.18 10.17 8.83
CA ALA A 169 -4.63 10.04 8.71
C ALA A 169 -5.37 11.36 9.01
N LEU A 170 -4.91 12.14 9.99
CA LEU A 170 -5.46 13.48 10.26
C LEU A 170 -5.23 14.44 9.09
N ILE A 171 -4.04 14.43 8.50
CA ILE A 171 -3.74 15.24 7.32
C ILE A 171 -4.60 14.80 6.13
N GLY A 172 -4.77 13.49 5.93
CA GLY A 172 -5.68 12.96 4.90
C GLY A 172 -7.12 13.42 5.08
N GLY A 173 -7.61 13.43 6.32
CA GLY A 173 -8.92 13.96 6.66
C GLY A 173 -9.06 15.45 6.34
N TRP A 174 -8.02 16.24 6.63
CA TRP A 174 -7.99 17.66 6.29
C TRP A 174 -7.96 17.88 4.77
N VAL A 175 -7.10 17.16 4.03
CA VAL A 175 -7.07 17.21 2.56
C VAL A 175 -8.42 16.81 1.98
N GLY A 176 -9.02 15.71 2.47
CA GLY A 176 -10.33 15.25 2.02
C GLY A 176 -11.43 16.29 2.26
N SER A 177 -11.39 17.01 3.39
CA SER A 177 -12.38 18.07 3.69
C SER A 177 -12.26 19.28 2.77
N SER A 178 -11.09 19.55 2.19
CA SER A 178 -10.90 20.66 1.26
C SER A 178 -11.65 20.46 -0.06
N PHE A 179 -11.93 19.20 -0.44
CA PHE A 179 -12.72 18.90 -1.64
C PHE A 179 -14.23 19.12 -1.51
N ILE A 180 -14.72 19.50 -0.32
CA ILE A 180 -16.12 19.96 -0.14
C ILE A 180 -16.34 21.28 -0.88
N ASP A 181 -15.28 22.08 -1.05
CA ASP A 181 -15.32 23.28 -1.87
C ASP A 181 -15.10 22.93 -3.35
N HIS A 182 -16.12 23.15 -4.17
CA HIS A 182 -16.09 22.85 -5.61
C HIS A 182 -14.97 23.57 -6.33
N THR A 183 -14.66 24.82 -5.99
CA THR A 183 -13.56 25.59 -6.59
C THR A 183 -12.20 24.95 -6.32
N THR A 184 -12.02 24.40 -5.13
CA THR A 184 -10.81 23.65 -4.76
C THR A 184 -10.73 22.34 -5.53
N ALA A 185 -11.83 21.61 -5.69
CA ALA A 185 -11.90 20.37 -6.44
C ALA A 185 -11.60 20.60 -7.94
N GLU A 186 -12.20 21.62 -8.55
CA GLU A 186 -11.94 22.00 -9.94
C GLU A 186 -10.50 22.42 -10.17
N SER A 187 -9.94 23.28 -9.32
CA SER A 187 -8.53 23.70 -9.41
C SER A 187 -7.56 22.53 -9.29
N PHE A 188 -7.85 21.57 -8.39
CA PHE A 188 -7.06 20.36 -8.26
C PHE A 188 -7.13 19.48 -9.49
N LEU A 189 -8.31 19.30 -10.06
CA LEU A 189 -8.52 18.53 -11.28
C LEU A 189 -7.80 19.15 -12.48
N GLU A 190 -7.94 20.44 -12.66
CA GLU A 190 -7.26 21.17 -13.69
C GLU A 190 -5.74 21.03 -13.56
N ALA A 191 -5.19 21.25 -12.37
CA ALA A 191 -3.78 21.07 -12.08
C ALA A 191 -3.33 19.63 -12.38
N LYS A 192 -4.14 18.61 -12.07
CA LYS A 192 -3.83 17.21 -12.34
C LYS A 192 -3.81 16.91 -13.85
N ILE A 193 -4.76 17.43 -14.58
CA ILE A 193 -4.86 17.21 -16.03
C ILE A 193 -3.71 17.94 -16.72
N GLN A 194 -3.51 19.20 -16.40
CA GLN A 194 -2.48 20.04 -17.02
C GLN A 194 -1.07 19.62 -16.60
N SER A 195 -0.89 18.95 -15.48
CA SER A 195 0.41 18.44 -15.03
C SER A 195 1.05 17.45 -16.00
N ARG A 196 0.29 16.87 -16.89
CA ARG A 196 0.81 16.01 -17.98
C ARG A 196 1.55 16.81 -19.03
N PHE A 197 1.14 18.06 -19.27
CA PHE A 197 1.73 18.96 -20.25
C PHE A 197 2.66 19.98 -19.58
N ASN A 198 2.32 20.38 -18.38
CA ASN A 198 3.10 21.30 -17.55
C ASN A 198 3.09 20.84 -16.07
N PRO A 199 4.04 20.00 -15.68
CA PRO A 199 4.13 19.50 -14.29
C PRO A 199 4.26 20.57 -13.21
N ASP A 200 4.72 21.81 -13.56
CA ASP A 200 4.80 22.90 -12.61
C ASP A 200 3.45 23.28 -12.03
N LEU A 201 2.39 23.22 -12.84
CA LEU A 201 1.05 23.57 -12.39
C LEU A 201 0.55 22.66 -11.27
N ALA A 202 0.87 21.37 -11.32
CA ALA A 202 0.54 20.45 -10.24
C ALA A 202 1.35 20.77 -8.97
N GLU A 203 2.62 21.15 -9.12
CA GLU A 203 3.47 21.50 -7.99
C GLU A 203 3.11 22.87 -7.36
N GLU A 204 2.46 23.76 -8.09
CA GLU A 204 1.94 25.01 -7.59
C GLU A 204 0.62 24.83 -6.85
N ASN A 205 -0.15 23.79 -7.14
CA ASN A 205 -1.41 23.52 -6.46
C ASN A 205 -1.17 22.95 -5.04
N GLU A 206 -1.64 23.66 -4.04
CA GLU A 206 -1.41 23.31 -2.62
C GLU A 206 -2.07 21.98 -2.23
N VAL A 207 -3.28 21.72 -2.69
CA VAL A 207 -4.02 20.49 -2.38
C VAL A 207 -3.34 19.29 -3.04
N TRP A 208 -2.83 19.45 -4.27
CA TRP A 208 -2.03 18.43 -4.92
C TRP A 208 -0.78 18.07 -4.12
N ARG A 209 -0.05 19.08 -3.64
CA ARG A 209 1.14 18.87 -2.80
C ARG A 209 0.80 18.12 -1.52
N ALA A 210 -0.27 18.53 -0.84
CA ALA A 210 -0.71 17.89 0.40
C ALA A 210 -1.13 16.43 0.17
N MET A 211 -1.91 16.17 -0.88
CA MET A 211 -2.35 14.82 -1.25
C MET A 211 -1.16 13.93 -1.59
N THR A 212 -0.21 14.42 -2.38
CA THR A 212 0.99 13.66 -2.76
C THR A 212 1.84 13.35 -1.52
N GLY A 213 2.05 14.32 -0.63
CA GLY A 213 2.76 14.12 0.62
C GLY A 213 2.07 13.12 1.54
N HIS A 214 0.76 13.26 1.72
CA HIS A 214 -0.06 12.31 2.49
C HIS A 214 0.11 10.88 1.97
N LEU A 215 -0.07 10.67 0.67
CA LEU A 215 -0.03 9.35 0.06
C LEU A 215 1.35 8.68 0.20
N HIS A 216 2.44 9.43 -0.06
CA HIS A 216 3.80 8.92 0.12
C HIS A 216 4.07 8.50 1.57
N ALA A 217 3.71 9.35 2.53
CA ALA A 217 3.88 9.03 3.94
C ALA A 217 3.07 7.82 4.36
N MET A 218 1.79 7.75 3.99
CA MET A 218 0.91 6.64 4.39
C MET A 218 1.40 5.30 3.86
N ILE A 219 1.79 5.21 2.59
CA ILE A 219 2.28 3.96 2.01
C ILE A 219 3.62 3.56 2.64
N ALA A 220 4.58 4.47 2.71
CA ALA A 220 5.91 4.17 3.22
C ALA A 220 5.89 3.77 4.71
N LEU A 221 5.13 4.48 5.54
CA LEU A 221 4.99 4.16 6.97
C LEU A 221 4.24 2.84 7.19
N SER A 222 3.22 2.53 6.39
CA SER A 222 2.50 1.26 6.50
C SER A 222 3.38 0.08 6.14
N LEU A 223 4.23 0.23 5.11
CA LEU A 223 5.22 -0.77 4.76
C LEU A 223 6.31 -0.90 5.82
N ALA A 224 6.77 0.21 6.40
CA ALA A 224 7.71 0.19 7.51
C ALA A 224 7.09 -0.51 8.73
N LEU A 225 5.83 -0.24 9.04
CA LEU A 225 5.12 -0.86 10.16
C LEU A 225 5.00 -2.38 9.99
N VAL A 226 4.49 -2.87 8.85
CA VAL A 226 4.37 -4.32 8.61
C VAL A 226 5.74 -5.00 8.55
N PHE A 227 6.74 -4.31 8.01
CA PHE A 227 8.13 -4.77 8.01
C PHE A 227 8.66 -4.93 9.45
N LEU A 228 8.54 -3.91 10.29
CA LEU A 228 9.02 -3.94 11.67
C LEU A 228 8.35 -5.05 12.49
N VAL A 229 7.05 -5.25 12.31
CA VAL A 229 6.31 -6.35 12.95
C VAL A 229 6.79 -7.71 12.42
N SER A 230 7.05 -7.83 11.11
CA SER A 230 7.59 -9.06 10.52
C SER A 230 9.01 -9.37 11.02
N VAL A 231 9.84 -8.36 11.18
CA VAL A 231 11.19 -8.47 11.76
C VAL A 231 11.12 -8.91 13.23
N LYS A 232 10.12 -8.45 13.98
CA LYS A 232 9.88 -8.92 15.35
C LYS A 232 9.50 -10.41 15.38
N ILE A 233 8.70 -10.88 14.43
CA ILE A 233 8.37 -12.31 14.26
C ILE A 233 9.62 -13.13 13.92
N LEU A 234 10.48 -12.57 13.07
CA LEU A 234 11.73 -13.20 12.60
C LEU A 234 12.86 -13.15 13.64
N GLU A 235 12.68 -12.47 14.75
CA GLU A 235 13.70 -12.24 15.78
C GLU A 235 15.01 -11.62 15.25
N LEU A 236 15.56 -10.69 15.99
CA LEU A 236 16.79 -9.98 15.62
C LEU A 236 17.99 -10.52 16.38
N LYS A 237 19.09 -10.72 15.70
CA LYS A 237 20.39 -10.94 16.34
C LYS A 237 20.79 -9.68 17.10
N PRO A 238 21.11 -9.78 18.39
CA PRO A 238 21.57 -8.62 19.15
C PRO A 238 22.90 -8.09 18.61
N GLY A 239 23.17 -6.81 18.80
CA GLY A 239 24.45 -6.22 18.46
C GLY A 239 24.38 -4.74 18.06
N LYS A 240 25.56 -4.13 17.87
CA LYS A 240 25.70 -2.71 17.52
C LYS A 240 24.99 -2.38 16.21
N TRP A 241 25.18 -3.20 15.18
CA TRP A 241 24.59 -2.96 13.87
C TRP A 241 23.06 -3.05 13.88
N THR A 242 22.48 -3.92 14.69
CA THR A 242 21.03 -3.98 14.89
C THR A 242 20.50 -2.67 15.49
N LYS A 243 21.18 -2.14 16.51
CA LYS A 243 20.79 -0.85 17.10
C LYS A 243 20.91 0.30 16.10
N ILE A 244 22.03 0.38 15.38
CA ILE A 244 22.24 1.41 14.33
C ILE A 244 21.13 1.33 13.28
N SER A 245 20.79 0.12 12.83
CA SER A 245 19.74 -0.08 11.82
C SER A 245 18.36 0.36 12.33
N VAL A 246 18.00 0.05 13.58
CA VAL A 246 16.73 0.52 14.16
C VAL A 246 16.71 2.04 14.28
N TYR A 247 17.80 2.67 14.72
CA TYR A 247 17.90 4.14 14.74
C TYR A 247 17.78 4.74 13.35
N ALA A 248 18.38 4.11 12.33
CA ALA A 248 18.25 4.57 10.94
C ALA A 248 16.79 4.46 10.45
N VAL A 249 16.06 3.41 10.83
CA VAL A 249 14.62 3.29 10.54
C VAL A 249 13.84 4.38 11.23
N ILE A 250 14.02 4.57 12.56
CA ILE A 250 13.32 5.62 13.33
C ILE A 250 13.59 7.00 12.74
N PHE A 251 14.84 7.31 12.44
CA PHE A 251 15.20 8.58 11.81
C PHE A 251 14.53 8.71 10.44
N GLY A 252 14.65 7.68 9.60
CA GLY A 252 14.13 7.69 8.24
C GLY A 252 12.61 7.86 8.20
N GLU A 253 11.86 7.06 8.97
CA GLU A 253 10.39 7.15 9.02
C GLU A 253 9.92 8.50 9.60
N THR A 254 10.58 8.98 10.65
CA THR A 254 10.20 10.25 11.31
C THR A 254 10.44 11.44 10.39
N VAL A 255 11.66 11.57 9.87
CA VAL A 255 12.03 12.72 9.04
C VAL A 255 11.31 12.68 7.69
N MET A 256 11.17 11.50 7.09
CA MET A 256 10.42 11.35 5.84
C MET A 256 8.95 11.72 6.02
N ALA A 257 8.29 11.25 7.08
CA ALA A 257 6.89 11.57 7.34
C ALA A 257 6.69 13.06 7.59
N LEU A 258 7.48 13.67 8.49
CA LEU A 258 7.38 15.09 8.78
C LEU A 258 7.67 15.96 7.55
N ALA A 259 8.67 15.59 6.75
CA ALA A 259 8.95 16.28 5.50
C ALA A 259 7.81 16.10 4.49
N SER A 260 7.23 14.88 4.35
CA SER A 260 6.09 14.64 3.47
C SER A 260 4.85 15.44 3.87
N TYR A 261 4.57 15.54 5.16
CA TYR A 261 3.45 16.35 5.68
C TYR A 261 3.69 17.85 5.52
N SER A 262 4.93 18.27 5.52
CA SER A 262 5.32 19.67 5.34
C SER A 262 5.41 20.11 3.88
N VAL A 263 5.26 19.21 2.91
CA VAL A 263 5.29 19.55 1.47
C VAL A 263 4.25 20.61 1.11
N TRP A 264 3.11 20.62 1.76
CA TRP A 264 2.11 21.68 1.62
C TRP A 264 2.74 23.08 1.79
N PHE A 265 3.48 23.27 2.89
CA PHE A 265 4.03 24.58 3.26
C PHE A 265 5.36 24.90 2.56
N PHE A 266 6.23 23.90 2.46
CA PHE A 266 7.63 24.10 2.04
C PHE A 266 7.93 23.57 0.62
N GLY A 267 6.96 22.96 -0.04
CA GLY A 267 7.07 22.53 -1.44
C GLY A 267 8.38 21.79 -1.75
N LYS A 268 9.18 22.36 -2.65
CA LYS A 268 10.44 21.76 -3.15
C LYS A 268 11.47 21.48 -2.05
N ILE A 269 11.55 22.31 -1.01
CA ILE A 269 12.50 22.12 0.10
C ILE A 269 12.19 20.86 0.89
N ALA A 270 10.91 20.61 1.17
CA ALA A 270 10.49 19.39 1.84
C ALA A 270 10.87 18.13 1.03
N HIS A 271 10.72 18.16 -0.29
CA HIS A 271 11.16 17.08 -1.16
C HIS A 271 12.66 16.78 -1.09
N LEU A 272 13.50 17.83 -0.90
CA LEU A 272 14.94 17.61 -0.70
C LEU A 272 15.24 16.85 0.59
N ILE A 273 14.45 17.07 1.65
CA ILE A 273 14.60 16.40 2.95
C ILE A 273 14.06 14.96 2.90
N ILE A 274 12.98 14.69 2.17
CA ILE A 274 12.39 13.36 2.02
C ILE A 274 13.43 12.35 1.52
N THR A 275 14.30 12.74 0.59
CA THR A 275 15.24 11.79 -0.04
C THR A 275 16.26 11.21 0.91
N PRO A 276 17.08 11.98 1.67
CA PRO A 276 18.02 11.39 2.61
C PRO A 276 17.32 10.60 3.71
N ALA A 277 16.12 10.99 4.11
CA ALA A 277 15.31 10.25 5.07
C ALA A 277 14.85 8.91 4.50
N ALA A 278 14.36 8.87 3.27
CA ALA A 278 14.00 7.64 2.58
C ALA A 278 15.20 6.69 2.40
N LEU A 279 16.37 7.23 2.04
CA LEU A 279 17.60 6.45 1.95
C LEU A 279 18.03 5.87 3.32
N ALA A 280 17.87 6.62 4.41
CA ALA A 280 18.13 6.12 5.76
C ALA A 280 17.14 5.00 6.14
N LEU A 281 15.86 5.14 5.79
CA LEU A 281 14.84 4.12 5.99
C LEU A 281 15.18 2.84 5.20
N ILE A 282 15.51 2.97 3.92
CA ILE A 282 15.90 1.84 3.05
C ILE A 282 17.15 1.16 3.61
N PHE A 283 18.17 1.91 3.98
CA PHE A 283 19.39 1.37 4.58
C PHE A 283 19.08 0.60 5.88
N GLY A 284 18.33 1.22 6.79
CA GLY A 284 17.98 0.63 8.07
C GLY A 284 17.18 -0.68 7.91
N THR A 285 16.19 -0.69 7.03
CA THR A 285 15.35 -1.87 6.76
C THR A 285 16.11 -3.00 6.08
N LEU A 286 16.97 -2.71 5.11
CA LEU A 286 17.84 -3.70 4.49
C LEU A 286 18.78 -4.33 5.52
N MET A 287 19.45 -3.51 6.32
CA MET A 287 20.36 -3.99 7.36
C MET A 287 19.62 -4.82 8.43
N LEU A 288 18.41 -4.44 8.85
CA LEU A 288 17.59 -5.24 9.76
C LEU A 288 17.21 -6.59 9.14
N SER A 289 16.88 -6.63 7.86
CA SER A 289 16.56 -7.88 7.16
C SER A 289 17.75 -8.86 7.19
N PHE A 290 18.99 -8.36 7.03
CA PHE A 290 20.18 -9.18 7.18
C PHE A 290 20.48 -9.58 8.63
N ARG A 291 19.98 -8.81 9.60
CA ARG A 291 20.17 -9.07 11.04
C ARG A 291 19.13 -10.00 11.66
N THR A 292 18.12 -10.44 10.90
CA THR A 292 17.17 -11.46 11.37
C THR A 292 17.88 -12.79 11.61
N ALA A 293 17.31 -13.60 12.52
CA ALA A 293 17.86 -14.91 12.86
C ALA A 293 17.98 -15.80 11.62
N ASN A 294 18.95 -16.73 11.64
CA ASN A 294 19.04 -17.76 10.62
C ASN A 294 18.11 -18.90 11.02
N TYR A 295 17.28 -19.34 10.09
CA TYR A 295 16.34 -20.43 10.32
C TYR A 295 16.83 -21.70 9.61
N GLU A 296 16.58 -22.84 10.25
CA GLU A 296 16.79 -24.12 9.57
C GLU A 296 15.65 -24.34 8.56
N ILE A 297 16.01 -24.58 7.30
CA ILE A 297 15.06 -24.85 6.21
C ILE A 297 14.37 -26.24 6.39
N LYS A 298 14.69 -26.97 7.44
CA LYS A 298 14.17 -28.33 7.71
C LYS A 298 12.70 -28.36 8.20
N SER A 299 12.18 -27.25 8.72
CA SER A 299 10.82 -27.17 9.21
C SER A 299 9.93 -26.29 8.32
N PRO A 300 8.61 -26.54 8.25
CA PRO A 300 7.68 -25.68 7.50
C PRO A 300 7.75 -24.21 7.95
N LYS A 301 7.87 -23.98 9.25
CA LYS A 301 8.02 -22.63 9.82
C LYS A 301 9.33 -21.99 9.40
N GLY A 302 10.43 -22.71 9.39
CA GLY A 302 11.74 -22.21 8.94
C GLY A 302 11.72 -21.81 7.47
N VAL A 303 11.08 -22.61 6.62
CA VAL A 303 10.88 -22.30 5.19
C VAL A 303 10.05 -21.03 5.00
N LEU A 304 8.96 -20.85 5.78
CA LEU A 304 8.15 -19.63 5.73
C LEU A 304 8.90 -18.40 6.25
N ASN A 305 9.69 -18.56 7.31
CA ASN A 305 10.52 -17.46 7.82
C ASN A 305 11.55 -16.99 6.77
N TRP A 306 12.12 -17.91 6.00
CA TRP A 306 12.95 -17.57 4.85
C TRP A 306 12.18 -16.81 3.77
N GLY A 307 10.94 -17.24 3.45
CA GLY A 307 10.07 -16.53 2.52
C GLY A 307 9.78 -15.10 2.98
N LEU A 308 9.44 -14.92 4.26
CA LEU A 308 9.17 -13.61 4.86
C LEU A 308 10.43 -12.72 4.84
N LYS A 309 11.60 -13.28 5.16
CA LYS A 309 12.88 -12.58 5.08
C LYS A 309 13.20 -12.14 3.64
N LEU A 310 12.99 -13.01 2.67
CA LEU A 310 13.20 -12.71 1.26
C LEU A 310 12.24 -11.62 0.77
N GLY A 311 10.95 -11.68 1.15
CA GLY A 311 9.97 -10.65 0.84
C GLY A 311 10.39 -9.28 1.39
N ASN A 312 10.85 -9.24 2.64
CA ASN A 312 11.36 -8.02 3.26
C ASN A 312 12.60 -7.45 2.52
N LEU A 313 13.55 -8.29 2.16
CA LEU A 313 14.71 -7.85 1.38
C LEU A 313 14.31 -7.32 0.00
N TRP A 314 13.37 -8.02 -0.64
CA TRP A 314 12.95 -7.67 -2.00
C TRP A 314 12.24 -6.32 -2.05
N ILE A 315 11.30 -6.07 -1.13
CA ILE A 315 10.56 -4.80 -1.10
C ILE A 315 11.49 -3.59 -0.93
N TRP A 316 12.51 -3.72 -0.10
CA TRP A 316 13.40 -2.60 0.16
C TRP A 316 14.51 -2.45 -0.88
N ALA A 317 15.07 -3.55 -1.38
CA ALA A 317 16.14 -3.52 -2.38
C ALA A 317 15.63 -3.30 -3.80
N PHE A 318 14.52 -3.95 -4.18
CA PHE A 318 14.06 -4.00 -5.58
C PHE A 318 12.78 -3.21 -5.85
N VAL A 319 12.15 -2.67 -4.82
CA VAL A 319 10.97 -1.80 -4.98
C VAL A 319 11.24 -0.42 -4.43
N ALA A 320 11.55 -0.28 -3.14
CA ALA A 320 11.75 1.02 -2.51
C ALA A 320 13.03 1.73 -3.02
N ALA A 321 14.15 1.03 -3.14
CA ALA A 321 15.40 1.61 -3.62
C ALA A 321 15.31 2.09 -5.09
N PRO A 322 14.76 1.35 -6.06
CA PRO A 322 14.50 1.88 -7.40
C PRO A 322 13.59 3.09 -7.40
N GLY A 323 12.55 3.14 -6.56
CA GLY A 323 11.69 4.33 -6.39
C GLY A 323 12.49 5.56 -5.94
N ALA A 324 13.40 5.39 -4.98
CA ALA A 324 14.30 6.47 -4.55
C ALA A 324 15.25 6.90 -5.68
N ILE A 325 15.78 5.95 -6.48
CA ILE A 325 16.66 6.25 -7.62
C ILE A 325 15.88 7.07 -8.66
N VAL A 326 14.67 6.67 -9.00
CA VAL A 326 13.80 7.42 -9.93
C VAL A 326 13.53 8.82 -9.42
N ALA A 327 13.18 8.97 -8.14
CA ALA A 327 12.97 10.28 -7.54
C ALA A 327 14.22 11.17 -7.58
N ILE A 328 15.42 10.60 -7.37
CA ILE A 328 16.68 11.34 -7.43
C ILE A 328 17.07 11.69 -8.86
N SER A 329 16.94 10.76 -9.79
CA SER A 329 17.44 10.92 -11.16
C SER A 329 16.50 11.71 -12.08
N LEU A 330 15.20 11.62 -11.85
CA LEU A 330 14.18 12.24 -12.70
C LEU A 330 13.53 13.47 -12.05
N ARG A 331 13.05 13.33 -10.83
CA ARG A 331 12.26 14.39 -10.21
C ARG A 331 13.10 15.55 -9.69
N LYS A 332 14.26 15.29 -9.10
CA LYS A 332 15.13 16.37 -8.58
C LYS A 332 15.75 17.25 -9.65
N PRO A 333 16.28 16.73 -10.78
CA PRO A 333 16.75 17.59 -11.84
C PRO A 333 15.71 18.60 -12.32
N ARG A 334 14.43 18.22 -12.31
CA ARG A 334 13.32 19.12 -12.67
C ARG A 334 13.18 20.33 -11.74
N PHE A 335 13.49 20.18 -10.47
CA PHE A 335 13.45 21.31 -9.52
C PHE A 335 14.50 22.36 -9.81
N PHE A 336 15.64 21.96 -10.40
CA PHE A 336 16.79 22.84 -10.65
C PHE A 336 16.93 23.25 -12.10
N ASN A 337 16.37 22.49 -13.02
CA ASN A 337 16.40 22.77 -14.46
C ASN A 337 15.04 22.47 -15.09
N PRO A 338 14.17 23.49 -15.28
CA PRO A 338 12.87 23.32 -15.91
C PRO A 338 12.94 22.77 -17.34
N GLU A 339 14.01 23.06 -18.09
CA GLU A 339 14.20 22.56 -19.45
C GLU A 339 14.47 21.05 -19.49
N PHE A 340 14.97 20.46 -18.41
CA PHE A 340 15.15 19.02 -18.29
C PHE A 340 13.81 18.26 -18.29
N ARG A 341 12.68 18.92 -18.15
CA ARG A 341 11.33 18.35 -18.21
C ARG A 341 10.93 17.88 -19.58
N ALA A 342 11.61 18.37 -20.60
CA ALA A 342 11.19 18.18 -21.97
C ALA A 342 11.21 16.70 -22.36
N GLU A 343 10.04 16.17 -22.65
CA GLU A 343 9.74 15.22 -23.72
C GLU A 343 9.81 13.73 -23.39
N VAL A 344 10.78 13.20 -22.66
CA VAL A 344 10.98 11.74 -22.58
C VAL A 344 10.69 11.15 -21.21
N TRP A 345 10.99 11.87 -20.15
CA TRP A 345 11.04 11.33 -18.80
C TRP A 345 9.73 11.44 -18.01
N ASP A 346 8.86 12.39 -18.33
CA ASP A 346 7.62 12.60 -17.57
C ASP A 346 6.66 11.44 -17.70
N TRP A 347 6.58 10.85 -18.91
CA TRP A 347 5.77 9.66 -19.14
C TRP A 347 6.34 8.43 -18.44
N ALA A 348 7.65 8.21 -18.52
CA ALA A 348 8.32 7.11 -17.86
C ALA A 348 8.19 7.20 -16.33
N GLU A 349 8.30 8.41 -15.77
CA GLU A 349 8.08 8.64 -14.34
C GLU A 349 6.63 8.35 -13.93
N LEU A 350 5.65 8.81 -14.70
CA LEU A 350 4.24 8.57 -14.42
C LEU A 350 3.92 7.07 -14.45
N ALA A 351 4.36 6.36 -15.49
CA ALA A 351 4.15 4.93 -15.63
C ALA A 351 4.84 4.15 -14.49
N TYR A 352 6.06 4.55 -14.14
CA TYR A 352 6.78 3.96 -13.03
C TYR A 352 6.06 4.20 -11.69
N ASN A 353 5.62 5.42 -11.41
CA ASN A 353 4.94 5.75 -10.17
C ASN A 353 3.65 4.96 -10.00
N ILE A 354 2.84 4.83 -11.06
CA ILE A 354 1.61 4.03 -11.01
C ILE A 354 1.95 2.56 -10.70
N GLY A 355 2.90 1.97 -11.43
CA GLY A 355 3.33 0.60 -11.20
C GLY A 355 3.93 0.42 -9.81
N HIS A 356 4.79 1.33 -9.38
CA HIS A 356 5.46 1.30 -8.09
C HIS A 356 4.47 1.29 -6.91
N TRP A 357 3.41 2.09 -6.97
CA TRP A 357 2.39 2.13 -5.90
C TRP A 357 1.57 0.85 -5.84
N HIS A 358 1.18 0.30 -6.98
CA HIS A 358 0.51 -1.00 -7.02
C HIS A 358 1.39 -2.10 -6.42
N ILE A 359 2.67 -2.13 -6.78
CA ILE A 359 3.62 -3.09 -6.24
C ILE A 359 3.72 -2.96 -4.71
N LEU A 360 3.84 -1.74 -4.17
CA LEU A 360 3.97 -1.52 -2.74
C LEU A 360 2.74 -2.04 -1.96
N LEU A 361 1.53 -1.80 -2.45
CA LEU A 361 0.30 -2.33 -1.83
C LEU A 361 0.22 -3.85 -1.92
N VAL A 362 0.60 -4.44 -3.06
CA VAL A 362 0.63 -5.90 -3.24
C VAL A 362 1.66 -6.53 -2.31
N PHE A 363 2.84 -5.92 -2.15
CA PHE A 363 3.84 -6.38 -1.19
C PHE A 363 3.37 -6.30 0.25
N TRP A 364 2.69 -5.23 0.63
CA TRP A 364 2.11 -5.13 1.97
C TRP A 364 1.18 -6.30 2.26
N GLY A 365 0.24 -6.57 1.35
CA GLY A 365 -0.66 -7.72 1.47
C GLY A 365 0.08 -9.06 1.52
N ALA A 366 1.09 -9.26 0.68
CA ALA A 366 1.86 -10.49 0.63
C ALA A 366 2.74 -10.71 1.86
N VAL A 367 3.43 -9.69 2.35
CA VAL A 367 4.21 -9.77 3.60
C VAL A 367 3.30 -10.05 4.79
N LEU A 368 2.14 -9.41 4.84
CA LEU A 368 1.13 -9.66 5.87
C LEU A 368 0.63 -11.11 5.82
N LEU A 369 0.34 -11.63 4.62
CA LEU A 369 -0.06 -13.03 4.42
C LEU A 369 1.03 -14.00 4.86
N LEU A 370 2.28 -13.76 4.47
CA LEU A 370 3.41 -14.58 4.89
C LEU A 370 3.59 -14.57 6.40
N ALA A 371 3.49 -13.39 7.03
CA ALA A 371 3.54 -13.27 8.48
C ALA A 371 2.41 -14.08 9.16
N TYR A 372 1.20 -14.09 8.59
CA TYR A 372 0.10 -14.93 9.07
C TYR A 372 0.39 -16.42 8.91
N LEU A 373 0.95 -16.84 7.77
CA LEU A 373 1.29 -18.24 7.53
C LEU A 373 2.39 -18.74 8.47
N THR A 374 3.32 -17.88 8.91
CA THR A 374 4.35 -18.27 9.90
C THR A 374 3.77 -18.66 11.28
N LEU A 375 2.54 -18.24 11.56
CA LEU A 375 1.82 -18.65 12.77
C LEU A 375 1.24 -20.07 12.65
N THR A 376 1.34 -20.68 11.47
CA THR A 376 0.91 -22.05 11.19
C THR A 376 2.13 -22.95 11.05
N GLU A 377 2.07 -24.16 11.61
CA GLU A 377 3.14 -25.15 11.47
C GLU A 377 2.81 -26.18 10.37
N SER A 378 2.09 -25.76 9.33
CA SER A 378 1.62 -26.63 8.26
C SER A 378 2.58 -26.64 7.07
N LYS A 379 2.89 -27.83 6.55
CA LYS A 379 3.64 -27.98 5.29
C LYS A 379 2.92 -27.33 4.11
N ILE A 380 1.59 -27.38 4.08
CA ILE A 380 0.79 -26.73 3.03
C ILE A 380 0.94 -25.19 3.12
N ALA A 381 1.06 -24.64 4.33
CA ALA A 381 1.32 -23.22 4.51
C ALA A 381 2.66 -22.79 3.91
N SER A 382 3.70 -23.61 4.04
CA SER A 382 4.99 -23.34 3.39
C SER A 382 4.86 -23.31 1.88
N ILE A 383 4.12 -24.27 1.30
CA ILE A 383 3.88 -24.34 -0.14
C ILE A 383 3.11 -23.10 -0.60
N ALA A 384 2.01 -22.76 0.08
CA ALA A 384 1.21 -21.57 -0.23
C ALA A 384 2.05 -20.29 -0.16
N GLY A 385 2.86 -20.13 0.89
CA GLY A 385 3.74 -18.97 1.06
C GLY A 385 4.77 -18.84 -0.05
N TRP A 386 5.42 -19.91 -0.45
CA TRP A 386 6.41 -19.87 -1.52
C TRP A 386 5.80 -19.70 -2.91
N ILE A 387 4.63 -20.25 -3.18
CA ILE A 387 3.90 -19.98 -4.43
C ILE A 387 3.54 -18.49 -4.49
N THR A 388 3.02 -17.91 -3.40
CA THR A 388 2.75 -16.48 -3.32
C THR A 388 4.01 -15.66 -3.55
N MET A 389 5.14 -16.03 -2.92
CA MET A 389 6.42 -15.34 -3.11
C MET A 389 6.94 -15.43 -4.53
N ALA A 390 6.92 -16.61 -5.14
CA ALA A 390 7.35 -16.77 -6.52
C ALA A 390 6.52 -15.90 -7.48
N GLY A 391 5.21 -15.90 -7.31
CA GLY A 391 4.31 -15.05 -8.09
C GLY A 391 4.59 -13.56 -7.87
N LEU A 392 4.75 -13.15 -6.61
CA LEU A 392 5.07 -11.78 -6.24
C LEU A 392 6.38 -11.32 -6.88
N LEU A 393 7.46 -12.08 -6.73
CA LEU A 393 8.76 -11.73 -7.29
C LEU A 393 8.72 -11.64 -8.81
N LEU A 394 8.02 -12.58 -9.48
CA LEU A 394 7.88 -12.58 -10.92
C LEU A 394 7.12 -11.35 -11.41
N ALA A 395 5.93 -11.09 -10.87
CA ALA A 395 5.09 -9.97 -11.28
C ALA A 395 5.76 -8.61 -11.00
N THR A 396 6.29 -8.41 -9.79
CA THR A 396 6.81 -7.11 -9.38
C THR A 396 8.14 -6.76 -10.03
N SER A 397 9.03 -7.74 -10.23
CA SER A 397 10.29 -7.51 -10.94
C SER A 397 10.02 -7.08 -12.38
N THR A 398 9.02 -7.69 -13.01
CA THR A 398 8.64 -7.36 -14.39
C THR A 398 8.07 -5.96 -14.49
N VAL A 399 7.22 -5.54 -13.53
CA VAL A 399 6.71 -4.15 -13.52
C VAL A 399 7.85 -3.14 -13.32
N ASN A 400 8.85 -3.42 -12.50
CA ASN A 400 10.04 -2.57 -12.37
C ASN A 400 10.84 -2.47 -13.67
N LEU A 401 10.92 -3.55 -14.44
CA LEU A 401 11.58 -3.55 -15.74
C LEU A 401 10.79 -2.80 -16.82
N TYR A 402 9.51 -2.58 -16.61
CA TYR A 402 8.65 -1.86 -17.56
C TYR A 402 9.20 -0.48 -17.92
N MET A 403 9.69 0.26 -16.93
CA MET A 403 10.31 1.56 -17.16
C MET A 403 11.57 1.46 -18.02
N LEU A 404 12.39 0.42 -17.79
CA LEU A 404 13.62 0.19 -18.54
C LEU A 404 13.34 -0.27 -19.98
N ALA A 405 12.23 -0.97 -20.20
CA ALA A 405 11.88 -1.51 -21.51
C ALA A 405 11.25 -0.46 -22.45
N ASN A 406 10.78 0.66 -21.92
CA ASN A 406 10.06 1.66 -22.73
C ASN A 406 10.43 3.12 -22.40
N PRO A 407 11.73 3.48 -22.37
CA PRO A 407 12.15 4.83 -21.99
C PRO A 407 11.85 5.90 -23.05
N ALA A 408 11.50 5.53 -24.29
CA ALA A 408 11.63 6.44 -25.43
C ALA A 408 10.31 6.78 -26.16
N GLN A 409 9.14 6.34 -25.70
CA GLN A 409 7.88 6.62 -26.41
C GLN A 409 6.87 7.37 -25.55
N PRO A 410 6.88 8.71 -25.60
CA PRO A 410 6.03 9.55 -24.75
C PRO A 410 4.53 9.48 -25.07
N TYR A 411 4.15 9.09 -26.27
CA TYR A 411 2.76 9.18 -26.74
C TYR A 411 2.30 8.03 -27.62
N THR A 412 2.66 6.80 -27.30
CA THR A 412 1.89 5.71 -27.90
C THR A 412 0.52 5.66 -27.23
N PRO A 413 -0.58 5.59 -27.99
CA PRO A 413 -1.94 5.52 -27.46
C PRO A 413 -2.18 4.27 -26.59
N ASN A 414 -1.21 3.39 -26.48
CA ASN A 414 -1.24 2.23 -25.62
C ASN A 414 0.10 2.09 -24.86
N PRO A 415 0.18 2.55 -23.60
CA PRO A 415 1.36 2.33 -22.77
C PRO A 415 1.65 0.84 -22.53
N TYR A 416 0.74 -0.05 -22.87
CA TYR A 416 0.86 -1.50 -22.76
C TYR A 416 1.40 -2.18 -24.04
N ASN A 417 1.94 -1.46 -25.00
CA ASN A 417 2.52 -2.04 -26.22
C ASN A 417 3.72 -2.96 -25.97
N ASN A 418 4.18 -3.08 -24.75
CA ASN A 418 5.18 -4.08 -24.36
C ASN A 418 4.47 -5.37 -23.92
N PHE A 419 3.74 -6.00 -24.81
CA PHE A 419 3.01 -7.26 -24.57
C PHE A 419 3.86 -8.35 -23.94
N TRP A 420 5.15 -8.40 -24.18
CA TRP A 420 6.04 -9.39 -23.59
C TRP A 420 6.07 -9.32 -22.04
N LEU A 421 5.84 -8.16 -21.43
CA LEU A 421 5.77 -8.01 -19.98
C LEU A 421 4.54 -8.71 -19.40
N GLN A 422 3.41 -8.76 -20.11
CA GLN A 422 2.21 -9.47 -19.69
C GLN A 422 2.48 -10.96 -19.52
N TYR A 423 3.33 -11.56 -20.37
CA TYR A 423 3.69 -12.98 -20.27
C TYR A 423 4.43 -13.33 -18.97
N PHE A 424 4.89 -12.37 -18.21
CA PHE A 424 5.50 -12.55 -16.89
C PHE A 424 4.60 -12.04 -15.76
N VAL A 425 3.94 -10.91 -15.95
CA VAL A 425 3.06 -10.33 -14.92
C VAL A 425 1.85 -11.23 -14.68
N GLU A 426 1.16 -11.66 -15.72
CA GLU A 426 -0.04 -12.49 -15.60
C GLU A 426 0.22 -13.86 -14.95
N PRO A 427 1.23 -14.64 -15.35
CA PRO A 427 1.59 -15.86 -14.62
C PRO A 427 2.00 -15.60 -13.18
N GLY A 428 2.70 -14.48 -12.91
CA GLY A 428 3.05 -14.07 -11.56
C GLY A 428 1.81 -13.82 -10.70
N LEU A 429 0.85 -13.07 -11.20
CA LEU A 429 -0.43 -12.83 -10.53
C LEU A 429 -1.25 -14.13 -10.38
N GLY A 430 -1.21 -15.02 -11.38
CA GLY A 430 -1.82 -16.34 -11.31
C GLY A 430 -1.26 -17.19 -10.17
N LEU A 431 0.07 -17.25 -10.03
CA LEU A 431 0.73 -17.93 -8.91
C LEU A 431 0.34 -17.32 -7.56
N MET A 432 0.32 -15.98 -7.45
CA MET A 432 -0.14 -15.31 -6.23
C MET A 432 -1.57 -15.71 -5.89
N SER A 433 -2.48 -15.74 -6.86
CA SER A 433 -3.87 -16.13 -6.67
C SER A 433 -4.00 -17.58 -6.15
N ILE A 434 -3.21 -18.50 -6.69
CA ILE A 434 -3.14 -19.89 -6.20
C ILE A 434 -2.66 -19.91 -4.74
N GLY A 435 -1.59 -19.19 -4.42
CA GLY A 435 -1.07 -19.10 -3.06
C GLY A 435 -2.09 -18.53 -2.07
N VAL A 436 -2.84 -17.50 -2.49
CA VAL A 436 -3.93 -16.88 -1.72
C VAL A 436 -5.06 -17.88 -1.46
N ILE A 437 -5.51 -18.62 -2.47
CA ILE A 437 -6.57 -19.65 -2.33
C ILE A 437 -6.14 -20.75 -1.35
N LEU A 438 -4.91 -21.25 -1.49
CA LEU A 438 -4.37 -22.24 -0.57
C LEU A 438 -4.28 -21.71 0.86
N SER A 439 -3.89 -20.46 1.05
CA SER A 439 -3.81 -19.81 2.35
C SER A 439 -5.20 -19.68 2.98
N TYR A 440 -6.21 -19.32 2.20
CA TYR A 440 -7.60 -19.27 2.67
C TYR A 440 -8.10 -20.61 3.16
N TYR A 441 -7.81 -21.68 2.42
CA TYR A 441 -8.14 -23.05 2.83
C TYR A 441 -7.47 -23.44 4.15
N ILE A 442 -6.21 -23.07 4.34
CA ILE A 442 -5.45 -23.34 5.57
C ILE A 442 -6.10 -22.63 6.76
N PHE A 443 -6.34 -21.34 6.65
CA PHE A 443 -6.93 -20.54 7.74
C PHE A 443 -8.32 -21.02 8.13
N THR A 444 -9.17 -21.32 7.15
CA THR A 444 -10.51 -21.85 7.42
C THR A 444 -10.48 -23.24 8.08
N SER A 445 -9.55 -24.10 7.66
CA SER A 445 -9.39 -25.43 8.24
C SER A 445 -8.86 -25.39 9.69
N MET A 446 -7.95 -24.46 9.99
CA MET A 446 -7.46 -24.23 11.36
C MET A 446 -8.61 -23.84 12.30
N LEU A 447 -9.41 -22.86 11.91
CA LEU A 447 -10.54 -22.43 12.73
C LEU A 447 -11.57 -23.53 12.94
N ARG A 448 -11.86 -24.35 11.92
CA ARG A 448 -12.79 -25.50 12.06
C ARG A 448 -12.27 -26.53 13.06
N ARG A 449 -10.99 -26.82 13.10
CA ARG A 449 -10.39 -27.75 14.08
C ARG A 449 -10.54 -27.23 15.49
N GLU A 450 -10.28 -25.96 15.73
CA GLU A 450 -10.42 -25.35 17.03
C GLU A 450 -11.87 -25.31 17.55
N PHE A 451 -12.85 -25.13 16.66
CA PHE A 451 -14.26 -25.23 17.03
C PHE A 451 -14.67 -26.64 17.45
N LYS A 452 -14.09 -27.67 16.83
CA LYS A 452 -14.37 -29.07 17.21
C LYS A 452 -13.78 -29.42 18.60
N ILE A 453 -12.57 -28.94 18.89
CA ILE A 453 -11.90 -29.21 20.20
C ILE A 453 -12.64 -28.54 21.38
N LYS A 454 -13.33 -27.42 21.16
CA LYS A 454 -14.10 -26.73 22.20
C LYS A 454 -15.49 -27.32 22.47
N LYS A 455 -15.97 -28.23 21.63
CA LYS A 455 -17.27 -28.92 21.80
C LYS A 455 -17.16 -30.26 22.52
N HIS A 456 -15.98 -30.71 22.79
CA HIS A 456 -15.63 -31.85 23.63
C HIS A 456 -14.88 -31.38 24.87
#